data_4b3aa2fc02a37b1f80fdfd852dae8a29
#
_entry.id   4b3aa2fc02a37b1f80fdfd852dae8a29
#
_cell.length_a   1.000
_cell.length_b   1.000
_cell.length_c   1.000
_cell.angle_alpha   90.00
_cell.angle_beta   90.00
_cell.angle_gamma   90.00
#
_symmetry.space_group_name_H-M   'P 1'
#
loop_
_entity.id
_entity.type
_entity.pdbx_description
1 polymer ?
#
loop_
_entity_poly.entity_id
_entity_poly.type
_entity_poly.pdbx_seq_one_letter_code
_entity_poly.pdbx_strand_id
1 'polypeptide(L)'
;MALTSPGVSVSVIDESFYTPAEPGTTPIIFVATAENKLNGAGTGIAPGTTKANAGKVYLLSSQRDLVETFGDPVFKTDANNNPIHGGEQNEYGLQAAYSYLGVSNRAYVVRGGVDLDSLTASANPTT
;
A
#
# COMPACT_ATOMS: atom_id res chain seq x y z
N MET A 1 14.12 -36.49 39.14
CA MET A 1 13.84 -36.38 38.90
C MET A 1 13.87 -36.02 38.39
N ALA A 2 14.26 -35.87 38.36
CA ALA A 2 14.24 -35.75 38.06
C ALA A 2 14.08 -35.65 37.55
N LEU A 3 14.20 -35.67 37.10
CA LEU A 3 13.90 -35.67 36.61
C LEU A 3 13.46 -35.30 36.32
N THR A 4 13.59 -35.46 36.61
CA THR A 4 13.16 -35.12 36.37
C THR A 4 12.92 -34.31 35.81
N SER A 5 12.57 -34.30 35.67
CA SER A 5 12.27 -33.33 35.19
C SER A 5 12.69 -32.41 34.29
N PRO A 6 13.37 -32.18 33.77
CA PRO A 6 14.04 -31.08 33.09
C PRO A 6 13.60 -30.81 31.68
N GLY A 7 13.07 -31.72 30.98
CA GLY A 7 12.66 -31.50 29.61
C GLY A 7 11.56 -30.47 29.43
N VAL A 8 10.92 -30.13 30.47
CA VAL A 8 9.76 -29.25 30.45
C VAL A 8 10.10 -27.84 29.94
N SER A 9 11.23 -27.33 30.31
CA SER A 9 11.57 -25.95 29.98
C SER A 9 11.82 -25.74 28.49
N VAL A 10 12.13 -26.80 27.76
CA VAL A 10 12.48 -26.66 26.36
C VAL A 10 11.28 -26.24 25.51
N SER A 11 10.13 -26.81 25.78
CA SER A 11 8.95 -26.49 24.96
C SER A 11 8.53 -25.04 25.08
N VAL A 12 8.81 -24.42 26.20
CA VAL A 12 8.45 -23.02 26.40
C VAL A 12 9.22 -22.13 25.45
N ILE A 13 10.48 -22.45 25.23
CA ILE A 13 11.30 -21.64 24.34
C ILE A 13 10.76 -21.69 22.92
N ASP A 14 10.32 -22.83 22.48
CA ASP A 14 9.82 -22.99 21.11
C ASP A 14 8.62 -22.13 20.83
N GLU A 15 7.78 -21.96 21.81
CA GLU A 15 6.56 -21.18 21.63
C GLU A 15 6.82 -19.73 21.34
N SER A 16 7.93 -19.22 21.83
CA SER A 16 8.24 -17.82 21.63
C SER A 16 8.50 -17.48 20.18
N PHE A 17 8.83 -18.45 19.35
CA PHE A 17 9.08 -18.19 17.95
C PHE A 17 7.81 -17.92 17.15
N TYR A 18 6.68 -18.30 17.65
CA TYR A 18 5.43 -18.07 16.93
C TYR A 18 4.83 -16.71 17.20
N THR A 19 5.29 -16.07 18.24
CA THR A 19 4.74 -14.77 18.59
C THR A 19 5.10 -13.66 17.63
N PRO A 20 6.15 -13.77 16.79
CA PRO A 20 6.37 -12.68 15.83
C PRO A 20 5.19 -12.35 14.97
N ALA A 21 4.25 -13.25 14.85
CA ALA A 21 3.01 -12.93 14.16
C ALA A 21 2.15 -12.03 15.03
N GLU A 22 2.69 -10.91 15.40
CA GLU A 22 2.03 -9.96 16.26
C GLU A 22 0.74 -9.47 15.66
N PRO A 23 -0.39 -9.75 16.26
CA PRO A 23 -1.67 -9.33 15.68
C PRO A 23 -1.88 -7.84 15.73
N GLY A 24 -1.14 -7.14 16.54
CA GLY A 24 -1.29 -5.71 16.64
C GLY A 24 -0.51 -4.91 15.63
N THR A 25 0.39 -5.53 14.89
CA THR A 25 1.25 -4.81 13.96
C THR A 25 0.53 -4.56 12.65
N THR A 26 0.14 -3.32 12.43
CA THR A 26 -0.49 -2.91 11.19
C THR A 26 0.34 -1.78 10.59
N PRO A 27 0.86 -1.95 9.39
CA PRO A 27 1.71 -0.91 8.80
C PRO A 27 0.90 0.30 8.36
N ILE A 28 1.58 1.42 8.26
CA ILE A 28 1.04 2.62 7.64
C ILE A 28 1.81 2.82 6.35
N ILE A 29 1.08 2.95 5.25
CA ILE A 29 1.67 3.10 3.93
C ILE A 29 1.31 4.48 3.41
N PHE A 30 2.30 5.26 3.03
CA PHE A 30 2.09 6.57 2.44
C PHE A 30 2.15 6.45 0.94
N VAL A 31 1.14 6.99 0.26
CA VAL A 31 1.04 6.89 -1.19
C VAL A 31 0.87 8.27 -1.80
N ALA A 32 1.22 8.38 -3.06
CA ALA A 32 0.93 9.55 -3.88
C ALA A 32 0.15 9.08 -5.09
N THR A 33 -0.88 9.80 -5.46
CA THR A 33 -1.73 9.45 -6.59
C THR A 33 -2.11 10.71 -7.36
N ALA A 34 -2.68 10.51 -8.54
CA ALA A 34 -3.40 11.58 -9.21
C ALA A 34 -4.62 11.97 -8.36
N GLU A 35 -5.07 13.19 -8.54
CA GLU A 35 -6.23 13.71 -7.82
C GLU A 35 -7.51 13.37 -8.57
N ASN A 36 -8.58 13.12 -7.83
CA ASN A 36 -9.90 12.84 -8.41
C ASN A 36 -9.93 11.66 -9.37
N LYS A 37 -9.23 10.58 -9.01
CA LYS A 37 -9.25 9.35 -9.79
C LYS A 37 -10.61 8.66 -9.71
N LEU A 38 -10.91 7.86 -10.71
CA LEU A 38 -12.06 6.96 -10.63
C LEU A 38 -11.74 5.82 -9.65
N ASN A 39 -12.78 5.36 -8.97
CA ASN A 39 -12.65 4.18 -8.11
C ASN A 39 -12.51 2.91 -8.96
N GLY A 40 -12.25 1.79 -8.32
CA GLY A 40 -12.04 0.53 -9.02
C GLY A 40 -13.24 0.07 -9.83
N ALA A 41 -14.44 0.44 -9.42
CA ALA A 41 -15.65 0.10 -10.15
C ALA A 41 -15.93 1.05 -11.32
N GLY A 42 -15.24 2.18 -11.39
CA GLY A 42 -15.46 3.18 -12.42
C GLY A 42 -16.78 3.94 -12.30
N THR A 43 -17.40 3.91 -11.12
CA THR A 43 -18.71 4.51 -10.90
C THR A 43 -18.66 5.92 -10.33
N GLY A 44 -17.50 6.36 -9.88
CA GLY A 44 -17.36 7.69 -9.29
C GLY A 44 -15.93 7.94 -8.88
N ILE A 45 -15.74 9.08 -8.21
CA ILE A 45 -14.41 9.48 -7.73
C ILE A 45 -14.03 8.63 -6.51
N ALA A 46 -12.82 8.11 -6.52
CA ALA A 46 -12.26 7.40 -5.37
C ALA A 46 -12.07 8.42 -4.23
N PRO A 47 -12.71 8.22 -3.08
CA PRO A 47 -12.76 9.25 -2.04
C PRO A 47 -11.39 9.60 -1.46
N GLY A 48 -10.45 8.65 -1.45
CA GLY A 48 -9.12 8.91 -0.92
C GLY A 48 -8.26 9.79 -1.81
N THR A 49 -8.68 10.02 -3.07
CA THR A 49 -7.90 10.81 -4.01
C THR A 49 -8.37 12.26 -4.10
N THR A 50 -9.39 12.65 -3.36
CA THR A 50 -9.82 14.03 -3.37
C THR A 50 -8.88 14.91 -2.55
N LYS A 51 -8.77 16.16 -2.94
CA LYS A 51 -7.93 17.11 -2.23
C LYS A 51 -8.34 17.26 -0.77
N ALA A 52 -9.65 17.25 -0.52
CA ALA A 52 -10.17 17.43 0.82
C ALA A 52 -9.78 16.28 1.76
N ASN A 53 -9.55 15.11 1.22
CA ASN A 53 -9.21 13.92 2.01
C ASN A 53 -7.72 13.61 2.02
N ALA A 54 -6.88 14.48 1.48
CA ALA A 54 -5.44 14.29 1.57
C ALA A 54 -5.02 14.28 3.05
N GLY A 55 -4.16 13.34 3.39
CA GLY A 55 -3.72 13.19 4.77
C GLY A 55 -4.65 12.39 5.66
N LYS A 56 -5.82 12.02 5.17
CA LYS A 56 -6.74 11.20 5.95
C LYS A 56 -6.26 9.76 5.98
N VAL A 57 -6.35 9.14 7.14
CA VAL A 57 -5.92 7.75 7.33
C VAL A 57 -7.09 6.82 7.04
N TYR A 58 -6.85 5.86 6.16
CA TYR A 58 -7.85 4.84 5.84
C TYR A 58 -7.36 3.47 6.30
N LEU A 59 -8.19 2.74 7.02
CA LEU A 59 -7.90 1.35 7.36
C LEU A 59 -8.52 0.47 6.28
N LEU A 60 -7.66 -0.25 5.55
CA LEU A 60 -8.09 -1.07 4.43
C LEU A 60 -7.77 -2.52 4.71
N SER A 61 -8.64 -3.41 4.25
CA SER A 61 -8.54 -4.83 4.55
C SER A 61 -8.29 -5.71 3.32
N SER A 62 -8.42 -5.16 2.12
CA SER A 62 -8.26 -5.96 0.91
C SER A 62 -7.85 -5.07 -0.26
N GLN A 63 -7.42 -5.73 -1.35
CA GLN A 63 -7.12 -5.00 -2.59
C GLN A 63 -8.36 -4.30 -3.13
N ARG A 64 -9.52 -4.90 -2.97
CA ARG A 64 -10.77 -4.29 -3.40
C ARG A 64 -11.04 -2.99 -2.64
N ASP A 65 -10.84 -3.00 -1.32
CA ASP A 65 -11.00 -1.79 -0.52
C ASP A 65 -10.05 -0.69 -0.99
N LEU A 66 -8.82 -1.07 -1.32
CA LEU A 66 -7.84 -0.10 -1.78
C LEU A 66 -8.28 0.57 -3.08
N VAL A 67 -8.71 -0.21 -4.07
CA VAL A 67 -9.10 0.38 -5.36
C VAL A 67 -10.41 1.15 -5.28
N GLU A 68 -11.28 0.80 -4.36
CA GLU A 68 -12.48 1.60 -4.12
C GLU A 68 -12.16 2.93 -3.47
N THR A 69 -11.10 2.99 -2.68
CA THR A 69 -10.72 4.20 -1.95
C THR A 69 -9.74 5.08 -2.73
N PHE A 70 -8.82 4.48 -3.47
CA PHE A 70 -7.73 5.21 -4.15
C PHE A 70 -7.68 4.99 -5.66
N GLY A 71 -8.53 4.13 -6.20
CA GLY A 71 -8.47 3.76 -7.62
C GLY A 71 -7.36 2.77 -7.91
N ASP A 72 -7.30 2.31 -9.14
CA ASP A 72 -6.25 1.40 -9.56
C ASP A 72 -4.92 2.14 -9.70
N PRO A 73 -3.79 1.50 -9.38
CA PRO A 73 -2.48 2.11 -9.63
C PRO A 73 -2.30 2.43 -11.11
N VAL A 74 -1.82 3.63 -11.40
CA VAL A 74 -1.63 4.11 -12.77
C VAL A 74 -0.15 4.22 -13.08
N PHE A 75 0.23 3.68 -14.22
CA PHE A 75 1.59 3.79 -14.74
C PHE A 75 1.54 4.45 -16.11
N LYS A 76 2.40 5.43 -16.30
CA LYS A 76 2.39 6.24 -17.50
C LYS A 76 3.15 5.56 -18.63
N THR A 77 2.74 5.87 -19.86
CA THR A 77 3.41 5.40 -21.07
C THR A 77 3.78 6.60 -21.93
N ASP A 78 4.74 6.40 -22.82
CA ASP A 78 5.13 7.44 -23.77
C ASP A 78 4.19 7.48 -24.98
N ALA A 79 4.52 8.32 -25.96
CA ALA A 79 3.69 8.49 -27.15
C ALA A 79 3.56 7.19 -27.97
N ASN A 80 4.50 6.28 -27.83
CA ASN A 80 4.50 4.99 -28.51
C ASN A 80 3.92 3.88 -27.65
N ASN A 81 3.31 4.26 -26.52
CA ASN A 81 2.68 3.34 -25.59
C ASN A 81 3.68 2.41 -24.88
N ASN A 82 4.93 2.83 -24.77
CA ASN A 82 5.94 2.11 -24.01
C ASN A 82 5.94 2.59 -22.55
N PRO A 83 6.12 1.67 -21.59
CA PRO A 83 6.16 2.08 -20.18
C PRO A 83 7.29 3.06 -19.90
N ILE A 84 7.01 4.05 -19.06
CA ILE A 84 8.02 4.99 -18.58
C ILE A 84 8.47 4.50 -17.21
N HIS A 85 9.62 3.85 -17.15
CA HIS A 85 10.16 3.31 -15.91
C HIS A 85 10.77 4.43 -15.07
N GLY A 86 10.47 4.43 -13.79
CA GLY A 86 11.00 5.44 -12.89
C GLY A 86 10.38 6.81 -13.04
N GLY A 87 9.29 6.92 -13.78
CA GLY A 87 8.63 8.19 -13.98
C GLY A 87 7.98 8.72 -12.71
N GLU A 88 8.07 10.02 -12.52
CA GLU A 88 7.57 10.67 -11.31
C GLU A 88 6.07 10.59 -11.17
N GLN A 89 5.37 10.44 -12.28
CA GLN A 89 3.91 10.38 -12.28
C GLN A 89 3.37 8.97 -12.10
N ASN A 90 4.24 7.97 -11.99
CA ASN A 90 3.81 6.60 -11.76
C ASN A 90 3.45 6.40 -10.29
N GLU A 91 2.39 5.65 -10.06
CA GLU A 91 1.88 5.44 -8.71
C GLU A 91 2.49 4.20 -8.06
N TYR A 92 3.80 4.23 -7.87
CA TYR A 92 4.51 3.09 -7.29
C TYR A 92 4.09 2.80 -5.85
N GLY A 93 3.86 3.84 -5.06
CA GLY A 93 3.43 3.66 -3.68
C GLY A 93 2.07 2.98 -3.59
N LEU A 94 1.16 3.35 -4.48
CA LEU A 94 -0.15 2.71 -4.51
C LEU A 94 -0.04 1.26 -4.97
N GLN A 95 0.83 0.97 -5.93
CA GLN A 95 1.08 -0.40 -6.36
C GLN A 95 1.66 -1.24 -5.21
N ALA A 96 2.57 -0.67 -4.43
CA ALA A 96 3.14 -1.36 -3.29
C ALA A 96 2.06 -1.68 -2.25
N ALA A 97 1.17 -0.74 -1.98
CA ALA A 97 0.05 -0.97 -1.06
C ALA A 97 -0.89 -2.04 -1.59
N TYR A 98 -1.15 -2.02 -2.89
CA TYR A 98 -1.98 -3.03 -3.53
C TYR A 98 -1.37 -4.43 -3.37
N SER A 99 -0.07 -4.55 -3.62
CA SER A 99 0.63 -5.81 -3.48
C SER A 99 0.66 -6.29 -2.02
N TYR A 100 0.85 -5.37 -1.09
CA TYR A 100 0.84 -5.71 0.32
C TYR A 100 -0.51 -6.28 0.75
N LEU A 101 -1.60 -5.66 0.33
CA LEU A 101 -2.94 -6.13 0.67
C LEU A 101 -3.32 -7.42 -0.06
N GLY A 102 -2.53 -7.84 -1.03
CA GLY A 102 -2.68 -9.16 -1.64
C GLY A 102 -2.23 -10.30 -0.74
N VAL A 103 -1.37 -10.01 0.24
CA VAL A 103 -0.85 -11.02 1.17
C VAL A 103 -1.20 -10.73 2.62
N SER A 104 -1.80 -9.57 2.89
CA SER A 104 -2.18 -9.15 4.23
C SER A 104 -3.63 -8.67 4.20
N ASN A 105 -4.24 -8.62 5.36
CA ASN A 105 -5.64 -8.21 5.45
C ASN A 105 -5.83 -6.91 6.22
N ARG A 106 -4.77 -6.17 6.49
CA ARG A 106 -4.87 -4.87 7.18
C ARG A 106 -3.71 -3.98 6.82
N ALA A 107 -4.03 -2.75 6.50
CA ALA A 107 -3.04 -1.68 6.37
C ALA A 107 -3.73 -0.34 6.52
N TYR A 108 -3.03 0.62 7.12
CA TYR A 108 -3.44 2.01 7.05
C TYR A 108 -2.79 2.63 5.84
N VAL A 109 -3.56 3.34 5.04
CA VAL A 109 -3.05 4.01 3.85
C VAL A 109 -3.39 5.48 3.93
N VAL A 110 -2.39 6.32 3.66
CA VAL A 110 -2.50 7.77 3.72
C VAL A 110 -1.98 8.34 2.41
N ARG A 111 -2.77 9.18 1.76
CA ARG A 111 -2.32 9.86 0.55
C ARG A 111 -1.72 11.22 0.90
N GLY A 112 -0.55 11.51 0.35
CA GLY A 112 0.03 12.85 0.43
C GLY A 112 -0.79 13.83 -0.38
N GLY A 113 -0.63 15.12 -0.09
CA GLY A 113 -1.40 16.18 -0.73
C GLY A 113 -0.91 16.58 -2.11
N VAL A 114 -0.18 15.74 -2.80
CA VAL A 114 0.39 16.02 -4.13
C VAL A 114 -0.44 15.32 -5.19
N ASP A 115 -0.79 16.07 -6.24
CA ASP A 115 -1.44 15.51 -7.41
C ASP A 115 -0.38 15.09 -8.42
N LEU A 116 -0.22 13.81 -8.63
CA LEU A 116 0.82 13.30 -9.53
C LEU A 116 0.63 13.76 -10.97
N ASP A 117 -0.62 13.96 -11.39
CA ASP A 117 -0.87 14.40 -12.75
C ASP A 117 -0.51 15.87 -12.97
N SER A 118 -0.35 16.63 -11.89
CA SER A 118 0.07 18.03 -11.99
C SER A 118 1.59 18.18 -12.11
N LEU A 119 2.33 17.10 -11.86
CA LEU A 119 3.79 17.15 -11.98
C LEU A 119 4.20 17.19 -13.44
N THR A 120 5.18 18.03 -13.74
CA THR A 120 5.78 18.04 -15.07
C THR A 120 6.75 16.88 -15.16
N ALA A 121 6.52 15.98 -16.12
CA ALA A 121 7.42 14.85 -16.32
C ALA A 121 8.82 15.37 -16.63
N SER A 122 9.82 14.73 -16.05
CA SER A 122 11.20 15.08 -16.31
C SER A 122 11.53 14.82 -17.78
N ALA A 123 12.33 15.70 -18.37
CA ALA A 123 12.81 15.48 -19.73
C ALA A 123 13.71 14.24 -19.82
N ASN A 124 14.26 13.82 -18.71
CA ASN A 124 15.10 12.62 -18.65
C ASN A 124 14.62 11.74 -17.50
N PRO A 125 13.48 11.11 -17.67
CA PRO A 125 12.86 10.34 -16.59
C PRO A 125 13.59 9.07 -16.23
N THR A 126 14.59 8.67 -16.96
CA THR A 126 15.30 7.43 -16.71
C THR A 126 16.26 7.51 -15.55
N THR A 127 16.55 8.66 -15.12
CA THR A 127 17.51 8.84 -14.03
C THR A 127 16.92 8.49 -12.70
#